data_3f240d6703f01ad54ce7aaff837e601e
#
_entry.id   3f240d6703f01ad54ce7aaff837e601e
#
_cell.length_a   1.000
_cell.length_b   1.000
_cell.length_c   1.000
_cell.angle_alpha   90.00
_cell.angle_beta   90.00
_cell.angle_gamma   90.00
#
_symmetry.space_group_name_H-M   'P 1'
#
loop_
_entity.id
_entity.type
_entity.pdbx_description
1 polymer ?
#
loop_
_entity_poly.entity_id
_entity_poly.type
_entity_poly.pdbx_seq_one_letter_code
_entity_poly.pdbx_strand_id
1 'polypeptide(L)'
;SFELMKTEQGLLELKFRLLNHFWNNRENFRKNGKNYFHHVMNLYFQLLGKEKSPEQQELLLIIQSKLYDTEYKLYMMKYLSYLLPPLNIHEPRVKQLDDWQIEVVNYIKRGESVVVKAPTSSGKSFVGLSAGILHKKILYVCPAKPIAYQVGAHFNLMGYKVHYLLDNLCHQGYDSKTTIFVGVPQTIEDNLYKLGVSFDYAVFDEIHNLNKEDDGHIYENIIKLIRCPFLALSATIGNIDFLIELFTKIHNDELTNLREQKRKQTSSLTDINYKVNTNIHYVEYKKRFINQQKMVYENGNLDTLHPLACIQLEDLNEDFLHQNLQFTPYDSAVLWETIEAVFDNEESDKEDYDEEFEDMIENCSPDNYFGDKHVILTLDDTRDYEHFIKGKLVELSKTHPKEINEILSEFRRVPRILNQENVTKDIIGLFKQCKQHECLPMLAFNTNTQRCKQLFTELFKTIEDSELEHYPYHYDILEYKDELYTKYKEKRQQYIESIKVGKTNDGIGNASPAA
;
A
#
# COMPACT_ATOMS: atom_id res chain seq x y z
N SER A 1 17.30 25.73 24.60
CA SER A 1 16.94 24.53 23.77
C SER A 1 15.96 24.86 22.64
N PHE A 2 15.07 25.84 22.80
CA PHE A 2 14.07 26.21 21.77
C PHE A 2 14.70 26.87 20.53
N GLU A 3 15.82 27.56 20.66
CA GLU A 3 16.55 28.14 19.53
C GLU A 3 17.31 27.10 18.70
N LEU A 4 17.80 26.03 19.33
CA LEU A 4 18.44 24.91 18.64
C LEU A 4 17.46 24.15 17.71
N MET A 5 16.18 24.12 18.01
CA MET A 5 15.16 23.47 17.18
C MET A 5 14.85 24.22 15.87
N LYS A 6 15.32 25.44 15.70
CA LYS A 6 15.04 26.26 14.51
C LYS A 6 15.99 26.01 13.34
N THR A 7 17.08 25.29 13.56
CA THR A 7 18.08 25.00 12.52
C THR A 7 18.30 23.50 12.40
N GLU A 8 18.64 23.05 11.20
CA GLU A 8 18.94 21.62 10.95
C GLU A 8 20.11 21.14 11.81
N GLN A 9 21.15 21.97 11.93
CA GLN A 9 22.33 21.68 12.74
C GLN A 9 22.01 21.64 14.23
N GLY A 10 21.12 22.51 14.71
CA GLY A 10 20.65 22.50 16.10
C GLY A 10 19.79 21.28 16.43
N LEU A 11 18.96 20.81 15.49
CA LEU A 11 18.22 19.56 15.64
C LEU A 11 19.14 18.34 15.68
N LEU A 12 20.20 18.34 14.87
CA LEU A 12 21.21 17.29 14.87
C LEU A 12 21.93 17.21 16.22
N GLU A 13 22.39 18.35 16.75
CA GLU A 13 23.03 18.46 18.05
C GLU A 13 22.08 17.99 19.19
N LEU A 14 20.81 18.35 19.12
CA LEU A 14 19.83 17.88 20.08
C LEU A 14 19.65 16.35 20.07
N LYS A 15 19.63 15.75 18.89
CA LYS A 15 19.55 14.29 18.74
C LYS A 15 20.78 13.61 19.34
N PHE A 16 21.99 14.15 19.13
CA PHE A 16 23.21 13.62 19.76
C PHE A 16 23.16 13.74 21.29
N ARG A 17 22.68 14.84 21.84
CA ARG A 17 22.51 14.99 23.29
C ARG A 17 21.49 14.01 23.87
N LEU A 18 20.40 13.78 23.15
CA LEU A 18 19.40 12.76 23.54
C LEU A 18 20.00 11.35 23.46
N LEU A 19 20.73 11.02 22.40
CA LEU A 19 21.40 9.74 22.28
C LEU A 19 22.38 9.49 23.44
N ASN A 20 23.23 10.46 23.74
CA ASN A 20 24.16 10.40 24.85
C ASN A 20 23.45 10.28 26.21
N HIS A 21 22.34 10.98 26.40
CA HIS A 21 21.51 10.86 27.60
C HIS A 21 20.94 9.46 27.77
N PHE A 22 20.31 8.90 26.75
CA PHE A 22 19.77 7.54 26.78
C PHE A 22 20.87 6.50 26.99
N TRP A 23 22.00 6.64 26.31
CA TRP A 23 23.13 5.75 26.44
C TRP A 23 23.73 5.73 27.85
N ASN A 24 23.97 6.90 28.45
CA ASN A 24 24.53 7.02 29.78
C ASN A 24 23.57 6.58 30.89
N ASN A 25 22.27 6.65 30.65
CA ASN A 25 21.25 6.23 31.62
C ASN A 25 20.67 4.83 31.34
N ARG A 26 21.27 4.04 30.45
CA ARG A 26 20.75 2.75 29.99
C ARG A 26 20.40 1.77 31.10
N GLU A 27 21.19 1.71 32.16
CA GLU A 27 20.96 0.82 33.31
C GLU A 27 19.69 1.22 34.10
N ASN A 28 19.44 2.52 34.26
CA ASN A 28 18.24 3.03 34.93
C ASN A 28 16.98 2.73 34.12
N PHE A 29 17.04 2.90 32.80
CA PHE A 29 15.92 2.60 31.92
C PHE A 29 15.63 1.10 31.88
N ARG A 30 16.65 0.24 31.87
CA ARG A 30 16.51 -1.21 31.91
C ARG A 30 15.81 -1.69 33.18
N LYS A 31 16.21 -1.16 34.33
CA LYS A 31 15.59 -1.49 35.64
C LYS A 31 14.13 -1.08 35.73
N ASN A 32 13.72 -0.02 35.04
CA ASN A 32 12.36 0.52 35.06
C ASN A 32 11.46 -0.07 33.96
N GLY A 33 11.87 -1.18 33.29
CA GLY A 33 11.10 -1.82 32.22
C GLY A 33 10.89 -0.96 30.97
N LYS A 34 11.54 0.20 30.87
CA LYS A 34 11.44 1.05 29.69
C LYS A 34 12.40 0.56 28.62
N ASN A 35 11.88 0.44 27.40
CA ASN A 35 12.65 0.00 26.26
C ASN A 35 13.58 1.12 25.75
N TYR A 36 14.63 1.45 26.54
CA TYR A 36 15.60 2.49 26.21
C TYR A 36 16.37 2.17 24.92
N PHE A 37 16.55 0.89 24.65
CA PHE A 37 17.29 0.41 23.50
C PHE A 37 16.63 0.87 22.19
N HIS A 38 15.30 0.86 22.16
CA HIS A 38 14.54 1.42 21.06
C HIS A 38 14.88 2.90 20.79
N HIS A 39 14.93 3.72 21.82
CA HIS A 39 15.29 5.13 21.69
C HIS A 39 16.74 5.33 21.23
N VAL A 40 17.67 4.53 21.78
CA VAL A 40 19.08 4.55 21.37
C VAL A 40 19.21 4.19 19.89
N MET A 41 18.58 3.11 19.46
CA MET A 41 18.64 2.64 18.08
C MET A 41 18.01 3.63 17.09
N ASN A 42 16.84 4.16 17.43
CA ASN A 42 16.18 5.15 16.60
C ASN A 42 17.06 6.39 16.38
N LEU A 43 17.64 6.92 17.45
CA LEU A 43 18.56 8.07 17.35
C LEU A 43 19.86 7.71 16.63
N TYR A 44 20.42 6.54 16.90
CA TYR A 44 21.63 6.04 16.25
C TYR A 44 21.45 6.01 14.71
N PHE A 45 20.38 5.38 14.21
CA PHE A 45 20.10 5.30 12.78
C PHE A 45 19.82 6.66 12.14
N GLN A 46 19.14 7.56 12.83
CA GLN A 46 18.89 8.92 12.33
C GLN A 46 20.18 9.75 12.22
N LEU A 47 21.21 9.38 12.96
CA LEU A 47 22.50 10.09 13.01
C LEU A 47 23.56 9.47 12.09
N LEU A 48 23.33 8.25 11.59
CA LEU A 48 24.20 7.63 10.58
C LEU A 48 24.23 8.47 9.30
N GLY A 49 25.41 8.63 8.71
CA GLY A 49 25.58 9.39 7.46
C GLY A 49 25.53 10.91 7.59
N LYS A 50 25.32 11.48 8.79
CA LYS A 50 25.35 12.93 9.02
C LYS A 50 26.77 13.39 9.38
N GLU A 51 27.09 14.67 9.11
CA GLU A 51 28.35 15.29 9.57
C GLU A 51 28.42 15.29 11.09
N LYS A 52 29.59 14.96 11.64
CA LYS A 52 29.78 14.68 13.06
C LYS A 52 31.10 15.29 13.57
N SER A 53 31.07 15.72 14.85
CA SER A 53 32.30 15.99 15.56
C SER A 53 33.04 14.68 15.90
N PRO A 54 34.36 14.73 16.18
CA PRO A 54 35.11 13.55 16.61
C PRO A 54 34.48 12.83 17.84
N GLU A 55 33.99 13.60 18.81
CA GLU A 55 33.35 13.08 20.02
C GLU A 55 32.01 12.37 19.71
N GLN A 56 31.26 12.91 18.78
CA GLN A 56 30.01 12.30 18.32
C GLN A 56 30.28 11.02 17.52
N GLN A 57 31.35 10.98 16.75
CA GLN A 57 31.76 9.80 16.01
C GLN A 57 32.22 8.69 16.96
N GLU A 58 32.99 9.02 18.02
CA GLU A 58 33.41 8.08 19.04
C GLU A 58 32.21 7.46 19.76
N LEU A 59 31.21 8.28 20.16
CA LEU A 59 29.97 7.79 20.77
C LEU A 59 29.27 6.76 19.89
N LEU A 60 29.13 7.04 18.59
CA LEU A 60 28.48 6.10 17.67
C LEU A 60 29.27 4.80 17.51
N LEU A 61 30.62 4.85 17.49
CA LEU A 61 31.46 3.65 17.45
C LEU A 61 31.32 2.79 18.72
N ILE A 62 31.26 3.44 19.89
CA ILE A 62 31.03 2.73 21.16
C ILE A 62 29.65 2.03 21.16
N ILE A 63 28.62 2.73 20.69
CA ILE A 63 27.29 2.14 20.58
C ILE A 63 27.32 0.98 19.59
N GLN A 64 27.91 1.16 18.43
CA GLN A 64 28.06 0.13 17.41
C GLN A 64 28.76 -1.13 17.95
N SER A 65 29.89 -0.98 18.64
CA SER A 65 30.62 -2.12 19.21
C SER A 65 29.79 -2.93 20.21
N LYS A 66 28.94 -2.26 20.99
CA LYS A 66 28.05 -2.92 21.94
C LYS A 66 26.83 -3.57 21.31
N LEU A 67 26.45 -3.17 20.12
CA LEU A 67 25.39 -3.81 19.35
C LEU A 67 25.80 -5.19 18.84
N TYR A 68 27.09 -5.43 18.60
CA TYR A 68 27.60 -6.74 18.21
C TYR A 68 27.59 -7.79 19.34
N ASP A 69 27.58 -7.32 20.61
CA ASP A 69 27.57 -8.20 21.80
C ASP A 69 26.13 -8.63 22.22
N THR A 70 25.12 -8.30 21.46
CA THR A 70 23.71 -8.61 21.76
C THR A 70 23.04 -9.23 20.55
N GLU A 71 22.02 -10.03 20.72
CA GLU A 71 21.13 -10.55 19.66
C GLU A 71 20.37 -9.40 18.98
N TYR A 72 21.14 -8.55 18.37
CA TYR A 72 20.74 -7.26 17.90
C TYR A 72 19.85 -7.35 16.64
N LYS A 73 20.06 -8.34 15.79
CA LYS A 73 19.26 -8.51 14.56
C LYS A 73 17.88 -9.05 14.87
N LEU A 74 17.79 -10.00 15.79
CA LEU A 74 16.51 -10.43 16.35
C LEU A 74 15.77 -9.25 16.97
N TYR A 75 16.46 -8.42 17.76
CA TYR A 75 15.87 -7.22 18.34
C TYR A 75 15.38 -6.23 17.27
N MET A 76 16.15 -6.00 16.19
CA MET A 76 15.73 -5.15 15.07
C MET A 76 14.46 -5.67 14.41
N MET A 77 14.40 -6.96 14.11
CA MET A 77 13.24 -7.56 13.45
C MET A 77 11.98 -7.48 14.31
N LYS A 78 12.12 -7.71 15.62
CA LYS A 78 11.00 -7.75 16.57
C LYS A 78 10.48 -6.36 16.95
N TYR A 79 11.38 -5.45 17.33
CA TYR A 79 10.99 -4.19 17.96
C TYR A 79 11.18 -2.97 17.05
N LEU A 80 11.99 -3.05 16.01
CA LEU A 80 12.31 -1.96 15.11
C LEU A 80 11.85 -2.21 13.67
N SER A 81 10.99 -3.21 13.45
CA SER A 81 10.52 -3.60 12.11
C SER A 81 9.93 -2.42 11.32
N TYR A 82 9.30 -1.46 11.98
CA TYR A 82 8.72 -0.27 11.36
C TYR A 82 9.77 0.79 10.96
N LEU A 83 11.00 0.68 11.45
CA LEU A 83 12.11 1.58 11.10
C LEU A 83 13.02 0.98 10.02
N LEU A 84 12.87 -0.30 9.68
CA LEU A 84 13.72 -0.94 8.67
C LEU A 84 13.49 -0.27 7.31
N PRO A 85 14.54 0.22 6.65
CA PRO A 85 14.40 0.84 5.35
C PRO A 85 13.90 -0.19 4.33
N PRO A 86 13.01 0.19 3.42
CA PRO A 86 12.45 -0.73 2.42
C PRO A 86 13.48 -1.23 1.42
N LEU A 87 14.52 -0.45 1.17
CA LEU A 87 15.59 -0.75 0.20
C LEU A 87 16.93 -0.17 0.68
N ASN A 88 18.03 -0.75 0.20
CA ASN A 88 19.37 -0.17 0.31
C ASN A 88 19.52 1.03 -0.65
N ILE A 89 18.85 2.14 -0.32
CA ILE A 89 18.95 3.36 -1.13
C ILE A 89 20.13 4.18 -0.62
N HIS A 90 21.24 4.11 -1.31
CA HIS A 90 22.43 4.88 -0.95
C HIS A 90 22.29 6.37 -1.23
N GLU A 91 21.47 6.79 -2.21
CA GLU A 91 21.17 8.21 -2.45
C GLU A 91 19.85 8.43 -3.20
N PRO A 92 18.83 9.04 -2.59
CA PRO A 92 17.61 9.45 -3.30
C PRO A 92 17.78 10.85 -3.88
N ARG A 93 18.73 11.08 -4.80
CA ARG A 93 18.87 12.41 -5.44
C ARG A 93 17.90 12.64 -6.58
N VAL A 94 17.36 11.58 -7.17
CA VAL A 94 16.39 11.65 -8.26
C VAL A 94 15.35 10.56 -8.03
N LYS A 95 14.08 10.85 -8.24
CA LYS A 95 13.04 9.81 -8.35
C LYS A 95 13.36 8.98 -9.59
N GLN A 96 14.10 7.92 -9.43
CA GLN A 96 14.31 6.93 -10.46
C GLN A 96 13.10 5.99 -10.49
N LEU A 97 12.73 5.60 -11.70
CA LEU A 97 11.77 4.52 -11.88
C LEU A 97 12.43 3.20 -11.50
N ASP A 98 11.66 2.32 -10.90
CA ASP A 98 12.08 0.94 -10.70
C ASP A 98 12.28 0.24 -12.05
N ASP A 99 13.16 -0.76 -12.11
CA ASP A 99 13.47 -1.49 -13.35
C ASP A 99 12.21 -2.05 -14.03
N TRP A 100 11.30 -2.61 -13.25
CA TRP A 100 10.02 -3.11 -13.77
C TRP A 100 9.14 -2.00 -14.35
N GLN A 101 9.18 -0.79 -13.78
CA GLN A 101 8.44 0.37 -14.31
C GLN A 101 9.04 0.83 -15.63
N ILE A 102 10.36 0.86 -15.72
CA ILE A 102 11.09 1.19 -16.96
C ILE A 102 10.74 0.17 -18.04
N GLU A 103 10.75 -1.11 -17.71
CA GLU A 103 10.39 -2.19 -18.62
C GLU A 103 8.98 -2.02 -19.18
N VAL A 104 7.98 -1.81 -18.30
CA VAL A 104 6.57 -1.61 -18.69
C VAL A 104 6.39 -0.35 -19.53
N VAL A 105 7.01 0.77 -19.15
CA VAL A 105 6.97 2.02 -19.93
C VAL A 105 7.57 1.82 -21.33
N ASN A 106 8.61 1.01 -21.48
CA ASN A 106 9.19 0.67 -22.77
C ASN A 106 8.22 -0.15 -23.63
N TYR A 107 7.48 -1.11 -23.05
CA TYR A 107 6.44 -1.85 -23.78
C TYR A 107 5.32 -0.91 -24.22
N ILE A 108 4.82 -0.05 -23.33
CA ILE A 108 3.79 0.96 -23.68
C ILE A 108 4.28 1.84 -24.84
N LYS A 109 5.52 2.34 -24.78
CA LYS A 109 6.11 3.18 -25.84
C LYS A 109 6.17 2.49 -27.20
N ARG A 110 6.36 1.16 -27.23
CA ARG A 110 6.36 0.37 -28.47
C ARG A 110 4.94 0.02 -28.94
N GLY A 111 3.90 0.37 -28.20
CA GLY A 111 2.51 0.01 -28.48
C GLY A 111 2.26 -1.49 -28.31
N GLU A 112 2.86 -2.11 -27.32
CA GLU A 112 2.70 -3.53 -26.98
C GLU A 112 1.77 -3.69 -25.79
N SER A 113 1.03 -4.81 -25.74
CA SER A 113 0.15 -5.12 -24.62
C SER A 113 0.94 -5.71 -23.45
N VAL A 114 0.62 -5.26 -22.25
CA VAL A 114 1.34 -5.68 -21.03
C VAL A 114 0.35 -6.00 -19.90
N VAL A 115 0.56 -7.12 -19.25
CA VAL A 115 -0.11 -7.48 -17.99
C VAL A 115 0.89 -7.32 -16.86
N VAL A 116 0.52 -6.51 -15.87
CA VAL A 116 1.39 -6.21 -14.72
C VAL A 116 0.75 -6.73 -13.45
N LYS A 117 1.49 -7.57 -12.74
CA LYS A 117 1.17 -7.98 -11.37
C LYS A 117 2.17 -7.33 -10.41
N ALA A 118 1.70 -6.32 -9.69
CA ALA A 118 2.54 -5.59 -8.74
C ALA A 118 1.72 -5.21 -7.51
N PRO A 119 2.28 -5.28 -6.29
CA PRO A 119 1.53 -5.02 -5.06
C PRO A 119 1.00 -3.58 -4.98
N THR A 120 0.07 -3.33 -4.06
CA THR A 120 -0.36 -1.97 -3.74
C THR A 120 0.84 -1.11 -3.33
N SER A 121 0.78 0.18 -3.64
CA SER A 121 1.86 1.16 -3.36
C SER A 121 3.18 0.95 -4.13
N SER A 122 3.22 0.06 -5.13
CA SER A 122 4.40 -0.11 -6.00
C SER A 122 4.50 0.92 -7.14
N GLY A 123 3.55 1.83 -7.26
CA GLY A 123 3.54 2.82 -8.33
C GLY A 123 2.81 2.42 -9.62
N LYS A 124 1.93 1.39 -9.58
CA LYS A 124 1.10 0.97 -10.72
C LYS A 124 0.37 2.14 -11.40
N SER A 125 -0.26 3.01 -10.60
CA SER A 125 -0.99 4.18 -11.14
C SER A 125 -0.09 5.14 -11.90
N PHE A 126 1.16 5.30 -11.47
CA PHE A 126 2.14 6.11 -12.19
C PHE A 126 2.44 5.53 -13.59
N VAL A 127 2.65 4.21 -13.67
CA VAL A 127 2.86 3.53 -14.95
C VAL A 127 1.62 3.64 -15.84
N GLY A 128 0.41 3.53 -15.27
CA GLY A 128 -0.84 3.75 -15.98
C GLY A 128 -0.97 5.16 -16.57
N LEU A 129 -0.56 6.19 -15.84
CA LEU A 129 -0.55 7.57 -16.32
C LEU A 129 0.44 7.79 -17.47
N SER A 130 1.55 7.03 -17.53
CA SER A 130 2.53 7.15 -18.60
C SER A 130 1.96 6.83 -19.99
N ALA A 131 0.95 5.96 -20.07
CA ALA A 131 0.26 5.67 -21.32
C ALA A 131 -0.35 6.93 -21.96
N GLY A 132 -0.96 7.82 -21.14
CA GLY A 132 -1.54 9.09 -21.60
C GLY A 132 -0.51 10.09 -22.10
N ILE A 133 0.75 9.98 -21.66
CA ILE A 133 1.86 10.82 -22.14
C ILE A 133 2.40 10.29 -23.47
N LEU A 134 2.40 8.98 -23.66
CA LEU A 134 3.04 8.32 -24.79
C LEU A 134 2.12 8.16 -26.01
N HIS A 135 0.82 8.19 -25.82
CA HIS A 135 -0.18 7.96 -26.88
C HIS A 135 -1.18 9.12 -26.98
N LYS A 136 -1.82 9.26 -28.16
CA LYS A 136 -2.68 10.41 -28.45
C LYS A 136 -4.12 10.26 -27.96
N LYS A 137 -4.71 9.07 -28.08
CA LYS A 137 -6.10 8.81 -27.68
C LYS A 137 -6.15 7.58 -26.79
N ILE A 138 -6.41 7.80 -25.51
CA ILE A 138 -6.33 6.79 -24.45
C ILE A 138 -7.70 6.53 -23.85
N LEU A 139 -7.99 5.24 -23.63
CA LEU A 139 -9.09 4.80 -22.76
C LEU A 139 -8.52 4.31 -21.43
N TYR A 140 -8.97 4.91 -20.32
CA TYR A 140 -8.59 4.48 -18.98
C TYR A 140 -9.81 3.92 -18.24
N VAL A 141 -9.79 2.62 -17.98
CA VAL A 141 -10.86 1.86 -17.33
C VAL A 141 -10.54 1.73 -15.85
N CYS A 142 -11.35 2.36 -15.01
CA CYS A 142 -11.18 2.36 -13.55
C CYS A 142 -12.23 1.48 -12.87
N PRO A 143 -11.89 0.78 -11.77
CA PRO A 143 -12.83 -0.10 -11.08
C PRO A 143 -13.96 0.63 -10.35
N ALA A 144 -13.77 1.92 -10.05
CA ALA A 144 -14.72 2.73 -9.29
C ALA A 144 -14.65 4.23 -9.67
N LYS A 145 -15.79 4.92 -9.53
CA LYS A 145 -15.93 6.36 -9.83
C LYS A 145 -14.92 7.26 -9.11
N PRO A 146 -14.63 7.10 -7.80
CA PRO A 146 -13.63 7.91 -7.11
C PRO A 146 -12.24 7.81 -7.74
N ILE A 147 -11.84 6.61 -8.17
CA ILE A 147 -10.56 6.37 -8.84
C ILE A 147 -10.55 7.05 -10.21
N ALA A 148 -11.64 6.96 -10.95
CA ALA A 148 -11.76 7.64 -12.24
C ALA A 148 -11.64 9.17 -12.12
N TYR A 149 -12.23 9.77 -11.09
CA TYR A 149 -12.05 11.20 -10.81
C TYR A 149 -10.60 11.53 -10.45
N GLN A 150 -9.95 10.70 -9.64
CA GLN A 150 -8.55 10.89 -9.27
C GLN A 150 -7.61 10.81 -10.49
N VAL A 151 -7.77 9.79 -11.31
CA VAL A 151 -6.99 9.62 -12.55
C VAL A 151 -7.22 10.78 -13.51
N GLY A 152 -8.47 11.15 -13.73
CA GLY A 152 -8.81 12.30 -14.59
C GLY A 152 -8.27 13.63 -14.07
N ALA A 153 -8.28 13.84 -12.74
CA ALA A 153 -7.68 15.02 -12.13
C ALA A 153 -6.16 15.09 -12.37
N HIS A 154 -5.44 13.97 -12.27
CA HIS A 154 -4.03 13.92 -12.58
C HIS A 154 -3.75 14.30 -14.05
N PHE A 155 -4.51 13.78 -15.00
CA PHE A 155 -4.36 14.15 -16.40
C PHE A 155 -4.67 15.62 -16.65
N ASN A 156 -5.72 16.16 -16.02
CA ASN A 156 -6.04 17.58 -16.10
C ASN A 156 -4.91 18.47 -15.56
N LEU A 157 -4.28 18.09 -14.43
CA LEU A 157 -3.12 18.79 -13.87
C LEU A 157 -1.91 18.76 -14.82
N MET A 158 -1.76 17.70 -15.61
CA MET A 158 -0.73 17.62 -16.67
C MET A 158 -1.10 18.40 -17.93
N GLY A 159 -2.26 19.05 -17.99
CA GLY A 159 -2.73 19.84 -19.15
C GLY A 159 -3.48 19.06 -20.23
N TYR A 160 -3.81 17.79 -19.99
CA TYR A 160 -4.61 17.00 -20.93
C TYR A 160 -6.09 17.29 -20.76
N LYS A 161 -6.84 17.25 -21.87
CA LYS A 161 -8.29 17.35 -21.84
C LYS A 161 -8.91 15.98 -21.62
N VAL A 162 -9.61 15.82 -20.50
CA VAL A 162 -10.21 14.56 -20.06
C VAL A 162 -11.72 14.56 -20.30
N HIS A 163 -12.22 13.47 -20.87
CA HIS A 163 -13.64 13.18 -20.93
C HIS A 163 -14.00 12.06 -19.94
N TYR A 164 -14.91 12.36 -19.04
CA TYR A 164 -15.35 11.41 -18.01
C TYR A 164 -16.55 10.61 -18.49
N LEU A 165 -16.41 9.29 -18.46
CA LEU A 165 -17.46 8.31 -18.74
C LEU A 165 -18.04 7.82 -17.41
N LEU A 166 -18.79 8.70 -16.75
CA LEU A 166 -19.35 8.50 -15.41
C LEU A 166 -20.79 9.06 -15.40
N ASP A 167 -21.79 8.19 -15.30
CA ASP A 167 -23.21 8.54 -15.18
C ASP A 167 -23.63 9.75 -16.04
N ASN A 168 -24.06 10.82 -15.37
CA ASN A 168 -24.57 12.03 -16.06
C ASN A 168 -23.52 12.82 -16.83
N LEU A 169 -22.22 12.59 -16.59
CA LEU A 169 -21.14 13.32 -17.28
C LEU A 169 -20.89 12.79 -18.69
N CYS A 170 -21.26 11.56 -18.99
CA CYS A 170 -21.11 10.98 -20.32
C CYS A 170 -22.01 11.62 -21.39
N HIS A 171 -23.03 12.41 -21.00
CA HIS A 171 -23.89 13.15 -21.90
C HIS A 171 -23.28 14.48 -22.41
N GLN A 172 -22.20 14.94 -21.79
CA GLN A 172 -21.44 16.09 -22.28
C GLN A 172 -20.63 15.67 -23.51
N GLY A 173 -20.86 16.33 -24.63
CA GLY A 173 -20.10 16.08 -25.86
C GLY A 173 -18.62 16.30 -25.65
N TYR A 174 -17.80 15.47 -26.28
CA TYR A 174 -16.35 15.67 -26.33
C TYR A 174 -15.96 16.35 -27.64
N ASP A 175 -14.90 17.15 -27.61
CA ASP A 175 -14.37 17.80 -28.79
C ASP A 175 -13.16 17.04 -29.38
N SER A 176 -12.71 17.51 -30.54
CA SER A 176 -11.56 16.93 -31.25
C SER A 176 -10.24 17.04 -30.48
N LYS A 177 -10.18 17.85 -29.42
CA LYS A 177 -9.00 18.02 -28.55
C LYS A 177 -8.99 17.07 -27.37
N THR A 178 -10.08 16.33 -27.14
CA THR A 178 -10.13 15.34 -26.06
C THR A 178 -9.24 14.17 -26.42
N THR A 179 -8.26 13.91 -25.54
CA THR A 179 -7.26 12.86 -25.75
C THR A 179 -7.39 11.72 -24.75
N ILE A 180 -7.94 12.00 -23.59
CA ILE A 180 -8.04 11.04 -22.49
C ILE A 180 -9.52 10.79 -22.17
N PHE A 181 -9.91 9.53 -22.18
CA PHE A 181 -11.24 9.05 -21.79
C PHE A 181 -11.10 8.19 -20.55
N VAL A 182 -11.73 8.62 -19.46
CA VAL A 182 -11.63 7.93 -18.17
C VAL A 182 -13.03 7.55 -17.69
N GLY A 183 -13.23 6.30 -17.30
CA GLY A 183 -14.54 5.88 -16.84
C GLY A 183 -14.55 4.56 -16.10
N VAL A 184 -15.78 4.15 -15.70
CA VAL A 184 -16.04 2.85 -15.13
C VAL A 184 -16.57 1.88 -16.19
N PRO A 185 -16.35 0.56 -16.05
CA PRO A 185 -16.62 -0.42 -17.10
C PRO A 185 -18.03 -0.32 -17.69
N GLN A 186 -19.06 -0.32 -16.88
CA GLN A 186 -20.44 -0.26 -17.33
C GLN A 186 -20.73 0.96 -18.20
N THR A 187 -20.32 2.15 -17.73
CA THR A 187 -20.58 3.39 -18.49
C THR A 187 -19.75 3.45 -19.78
N ILE A 188 -18.54 2.87 -19.78
CA ILE A 188 -17.72 2.75 -20.99
C ILE A 188 -18.42 1.86 -22.02
N GLU A 189 -18.82 0.64 -21.62
CA GLU A 189 -19.50 -0.30 -22.50
C GLU A 189 -20.75 0.32 -23.14
N ASP A 190 -21.62 0.93 -22.33
CA ASP A 190 -22.85 1.58 -22.75
C ASP A 190 -22.64 2.72 -23.76
N ASN A 191 -21.45 3.32 -23.78
CA ASN A 191 -21.12 4.47 -24.62
C ASN A 191 -20.11 4.18 -25.76
N LEU A 192 -19.58 2.95 -25.87
CA LEU A 192 -18.61 2.61 -26.92
C LEU A 192 -19.15 2.88 -28.33
N TYR A 193 -20.44 2.71 -28.56
CA TYR A 193 -21.08 2.99 -29.86
C TYR A 193 -21.04 4.50 -30.25
N LYS A 194 -21.00 5.41 -29.27
CA LYS A 194 -20.85 6.86 -29.50
C LYS A 194 -19.39 7.28 -29.60
N LEU A 195 -18.53 6.68 -28.78
CA LEU A 195 -17.10 7.03 -28.69
C LEU A 195 -16.30 6.51 -29.89
N GLY A 196 -16.81 5.46 -30.52
CA GLY A 196 -16.06 4.63 -31.45
C GLY A 196 -15.05 3.77 -30.71
N VAL A 197 -14.58 2.73 -31.36
CA VAL A 197 -13.66 1.74 -30.80
C VAL A 197 -12.18 2.05 -31.11
N SER A 198 -11.89 3.16 -31.78
CA SER A 198 -10.53 3.53 -32.17
C SER A 198 -9.83 4.32 -31.07
N PHE A 199 -9.07 3.61 -30.27
CA PHE A 199 -8.11 4.16 -29.30
C PHE A 199 -6.69 3.74 -29.70
N ASP A 200 -5.70 4.56 -29.36
CA ASP A 200 -4.29 4.21 -29.61
C ASP A 200 -3.78 3.22 -28.53
N TYR A 201 -4.29 3.37 -27.31
CA TYR A 201 -3.92 2.52 -26.18
C TYR A 201 -5.03 2.50 -25.13
N ALA A 202 -5.14 1.41 -24.36
CA ALA A 202 -6.07 1.34 -23.23
C ALA A 202 -5.33 0.95 -21.95
N VAL A 203 -5.85 1.42 -20.82
CA VAL A 203 -5.37 1.05 -19.48
C VAL A 203 -6.53 0.45 -18.69
N PHE A 204 -6.36 -0.76 -18.20
CA PHE A 204 -7.31 -1.44 -17.31
C PHE A 204 -6.73 -1.49 -15.91
N ASP A 205 -7.26 -0.70 -15.03
CA ASP A 205 -6.87 -0.73 -13.62
C ASP A 205 -7.66 -1.81 -12.87
N GLU A 206 -6.98 -2.56 -12.01
CA GLU A 206 -7.52 -3.69 -11.26
C GLU A 206 -8.21 -4.76 -12.14
N ILE A 207 -7.48 -5.24 -13.15
CA ILE A 207 -7.99 -6.21 -14.15
C ILE A 207 -8.49 -7.52 -13.54
N HIS A 208 -8.13 -7.85 -12.28
CA HIS A 208 -8.66 -9.02 -11.58
C HIS A 208 -10.19 -8.96 -11.39
N ASN A 209 -10.82 -7.79 -11.58
CA ASN A 209 -12.27 -7.68 -11.61
C ASN A 209 -12.94 -8.47 -12.77
N LEU A 210 -12.16 -8.94 -13.75
CA LEU A 210 -12.63 -9.92 -14.74
C LEU A 210 -13.23 -11.19 -14.10
N ASN A 211 -12.78 -11.56 -12.90
CA ASN A 211 -13.28 -12.74 -12.19
C ASN A 211 -14.56 -12.49 -11.36
N LYS A 212 -15.10 -11.28 -11.38
CA LYS A 212 -16.36 -11.00 -10.69
C LYS A 212 -17.54 -11.61 -11.45
N GLU A 213 -18.40 -12.31 -10.74
CA GLU A 213 -19.59 -12.95 -11.31
C GLU A 213 -20.53 -11.94 -11.99
N ASP A 214 -20.72 -10.78 -11.37
CA ASP A 214 -21.68 -9.76 -11.86
C ASP A 214 -21.13 -8.92 -13.01
N ASP A 215 -19.88 -8.45 -12.94
CA ASP A 215 -19.35 -7.40 -13.82
C ASP A 215 -18.16 -7.87 -14.70
N GLY A 216 -17.66 -9.09 -14.52
CA GLY A 216 -16.46 -9.59 -15.22
C GLY A 216 -16.62 -9.60 -16.74
N HIS A 217 -17.78 -9.94 -17.23
CA HIS A 217 -18.10 -9.97 -18.66
C HIS A 217 -17.99 -8.60 -19.34
N ILE A 218 -18.19 -7.52 -18.60
CA ILE A 218 -18.11 -6.15 -19.13
C ILE A 218 -16.65 -5.80 -19.50
N TYR A 219 -15.69 -6.15 -18.64
CA TYR A 219 -14.27 -5.99 -18.95
C TYR A 219 -13.87 -6.78 -20.20
N GLU A 220 -14.34 -8.03 -20.31
CA GLU A 220 -14.07 -8.88 -21.47
C GLU A 220 -14.66 -8.26 -22.75
N ASN A 221 -15.89 -7.76 -22.71
CA ASN A 221 -16.53 -7.09 -23.84
C ASN A 221 -15.77 -5.84 -24.29
N ILE A 222 -15.34 -5.00 -23.34
CA ILE A 222 -14.56 -3.81 -23.65
C ILE A 222 -13.26 -4.20 -24.36
N ILE A 223 -12.51 -5.18 -23.83
CA ILE A 223 -11.23 -5.63 -24.41
C ILE A 223 -11.44 -6.15 -25.85
N LYS A 224 -12.50 -6.94 -26.08
CA LYS A 224 -12.85 -7.44 -27.41
C LYS A 224 -13.25 -6.34 -28.41
N LEU A 225 -13.87 -5.27 -27.92
CA LEU A 225 -14.41 -4.21 -28.77
C LEU A 225 -13.40 -3.14 -29.15
N ILE A 226 -12.52 -2.73 -28.22
CA ILE A 226 -11.61 -1.58 -28.41
C ILE A 226 -10.44 -1.84 -29.37
N ARG A 227 -10.05 -3.07 -29.56
CA ARG A 227 -9.04 -3.52 -30.54
C ARG A 227 -7.76 -2.70 -30.57
N CYS A 228 -7.23 -2.32 -29.44
CA CYS A 228 -5.97 -1.61 -29.31
C CYS A 228 -5.06 -2.29 -28.30
N PRO A 229 -3.74 -2.02 -28.33
CA PRO A 229 -2.83 -2.48 -27.28
C PRO A 229 -3.26 -1.95 -25.93
N PHE A 230 -2.96 -2.67 -24.87
CA PHE A 230 -3.41 -2.29 -23.54
C PHE A 230 -2.38 -2.59 -22.44
N LEU A 231 -2.53 -1.87 -21.34
CA LEU A 231 -1.89 -2.12 -20.06
C LEU A 231 -2.95 -2.63 -19.08
N ALA A 232 -2.80 -3.84 -18.59
CA ALA A 232 -3.65 -4.42 -17.56
C ALA A 232 -2.88 -4.45 -16.23
N LEU A 233 -3.38 -3.71 -15.23
CA LEU A 233 -2.76 -3.57 -13.92
C LEU A 233 -3.53 -4.36 -12.86
N SER A 234 -2.83 -5.09 -12.00
CA SER A 234 -3.43 -5.74 -10.84
C SER A 234 -2.41 -5.92 -9.71
N ALA A 235 -2.91 -5.99 -8.48
CA ALA A 235 -2.13 -6.45 -7.33
C ALA A 235 -2.18 -7.97 -7.17
N THR A 236 -3.27 -8.60 -7.60
CA THR A 236 -3.54 -10.03 -7.39
C THR A 236 -4.08 -10.66 -8.68
N ILE A 237 -3.35 -11.61 -9.24
CA ILE A 237 -3.79 -12.41 -10.37
C ILE A 237 -3.49 -13.88 -10.00
N GLY A 238 -4.53 -14.71 -9.93
CA GLY A 238 -4.38 -16.11 -9.55
C GLY A 238 -3.87 -16.97 -10.69
N ASN A 239 -4.53 -16.91 -11.86
CA ASN A 239 -4.17 -17.72 -13.02
C ASN A 239 -3.73 -16.80 -14.17
N ILE A 240 -2.45 -16.46 -14.17
CA ILE A 240 -1.86 -15.56 -15.18
C ILE A 240 -1.80 -16.21 -16.56
N ASP A 241 -1.50 -17.50 -16.64
CA ASP A 241 -1.34 -18.20 -17.91
C ASP A 241 -2.66 -18.22 -18.68
N PHE A 242 -3.75 -18.52 -18.00
CA PHE A 242 -5.09 -18.46 -18.59
C PHE A 242 -5.44 -17.05 -19.09
N LEU A 243 -5.10 -16.02 -18.34
CA LEU A 243 -5.37 -14.64 -18.73
C LEU A 243 -4.58 -14.23 -19.98
N ILE A 244 -3.30 -14.60 -20.06
CA ILE A 244 -2.46 -14.35 -21.22
C ILE A 244 -2.97 -15.13 -22.43
N GLU A 245 -3.37 -16.39 -22.24
CA GLU A 245 -3.96 -17.20 -23.31
C GLU A 245 -5.25 -16.56 -23.85
N LEU A 246 -6.16 -16.13 -22.96
CA LEU A 246 -7.39 -15.44 -23.33
C LEU A 246 -7.10 -14.18 -24.16
N PHE A 247 -6.21 -13.32 -23.71
CA PHE A 247 -5.86 -12.11 -24.42
C PHE A 247 -5.17 -12.37 -25.74
N THR A 248 -4.29 -13.38 -25.79
CA THR A 248 -3.62 -13.82 -27.02
C THR A 248 -4.65 -14.32 -28.04
N LYS A 249 -5.65 -15.07 -27.60
CA LYS A 249 -6.74 -15.54 -28.46
C LYS A 249 -7.54 -14.38 -29.03
N ILE A 250 -7.93 -13.41 -28.21
CA ILE A 250 -8.65 -12.20 -28.65
C ILE A 250 -7.85 -11.45 -29.72
N HIS A 251 -6.55 -11.25 -29.52
CA HIS A 251 -5.68 -10.58 -30.49
C HIS A 251 -5.52 -11.39 -31.80
N ASN A 252 -5.43 -12.70 -31.73
CA ASN A 252 -5.31 -13.57 -32.92
C ASN A 252 -6.62 -13.62 -33.72
N ASP A 253 -7.76 -13.65 -33.07
CA ASP A 253 -9.07 -13.59 -33.74
C ASP A 253 -9.24 -12.25 -34.47
N GLU A 254 -8.76 -11.17 -33.89
CA GLU A 254 -8.73 -9.86 -34.53
C GLU A 254 -7.86 -9.84 -35.79
N LEU A 255 -6.65 -10.39 -35.72
CA LEU A 255 -5.76 -10.51 -36.89
C LEU A 255 -6.39 -11.33 -38.01
N THR A 256 -7.07 -12.40 -37.66
CA THR A 256 -7.75 -13.26 -38.62
C THR A 256 -8.86 -12.51 -39.34
N ASN A 257 -9.69 -11.80 -38.55
CA ASN A 257 -10.79 -10.97 -39.07
C ASN A 257 -10.27 -9.84 -39.99
N LEU A 258 -9.18 -9.16 -39.59
CA LEU A 258 -8.57 -8.11 -40.41
C LEU A 258 -7.99 -8.68 -41.73
N ARG A 259 -7.38 -9.86 -41.71
CA ARG A 259 -6.88 -10.54 -42.91
C ARG A 259 -8.02 -10.95 -43.83
N GLU A 260 -9.14 -11.44 -43.32
CA GLU A 260 -10.32 -11.78 -44.11
C GLU A 260 -11.00 -10.56 -44.72
N GLN A 261 -11.11 -9.47 -43.99
CA GLN A 261 -11.62 -8.21 -44.51
C GLN A 261 -10.76 -7.65 -45.66
N LYS A 262 -9.42 -7.73 -45.52
CA LYS A 262 -8.49 -7.36 -46.59
C LYS A 262 -8.67 -8.23 -47.82
N ARG A 263 -8.84 -9.56 -47.68
CA ARG A 263 -9.10 -10.47 -48.82
C ARG A 263 -10.39 -10.13 -49.55
N LYS A 264 -11.41 -9.62 -48.88
CA LYS A 264 -12.70 -9.19 -49.47
C LYS A 264 -12.64 -7.82 -50.17
N GLN A 265 -11.64 -6.99 -49.80
CA GLN A 265 -11.50 -5.62 -50.33
C GLN A 265 -10.42 -5.47 -51.42
N THR A 266 -9.87 -6.57 -51.97
CA THR A 266 -8.83 -6.52 -52.98
C THR A 266 -9.38 -6.03 -54.32
N SER A 267 -9.57 -4.73 -54.46
CA SER A 267 -9.38 -3.97 -55.66
C SER A 267 -8.84 -2.58 -55.27
N SER A 268 -7.52 -2.41 -55.44
CA SER A 268 -6.71 -1.20 -55.23
C SER A 268 -6.50 -0.78 -53.78
N LEU A 269 -5.35 -1.01 -53.20
CA LEU A 269 -4.61 -0.05 -52.65
C LEU A 269 -3.65 -0.13 -51.59
N THR A 270 -2.68 0.58 -51.65
CA THR A 270 -1.80 1.23 -50.64
C THR A 270 -1.72 0.51 -49.29
N ASP A 271 -0.55 -0.06 -49.05
CA ASP A 271 -0.05 -0.62 -47.81
C ASP A 271 -0.30 0.30 -46.63
N ILE A 272 -1.42 0.11 -45.96
CA ILE A 272 -1.55 0.54 -44.58
C ILE A 272 -0.94 -0.58 -43.75
N ASN A 273 0.33 -0.42 -43.41
CA ASN A 273 1.03 -1.26 -42.45
C ASN A 273 0.40 -1.06 -41.07
N TYR A 274 -0.73 -1.72 -40.80
CA TYR A 274 -1.14 -1.96 -39.44
C TYR A 274 -0.19 -3.02 -38.86
N LYS A 275 0.86 -2.56 -38.19
CA LYS A 275 1.57 -3.39 -37.24
C LYS A 275 0.64 -3.67 -36.07
N VAL A 276 -0.22 -4.67 -36.19
CA VAL A 276 -0.92 -5.23 -35.02
C VAL A 276 0.14 -6.02 -34.26
N ASN A 277 0.64 -5.44 -33.19
CA ASN A 277 1.57 -6.12 -32.33
C ASN A 277 0.77 -7.06 -31.42
N THR A 278 0.86 -8.35 -31.65
CA THR A 278 0.11 -9.39 -30.92
C THR A 278 0.82 -9.89 -29.67
N ASN A 279 2.01 -9.37 -29.40
CA ASN A 279 2.77 -9.78 -28.24
C ASN A 279 2.14 -9.21 -26.95
N ILE A 280 1.86 -10.11 -26.03
CA ILE A 280 1.42 -9.76 -24.68
C ILE A 280 2.56 -10.09 -23.74
N HIS A 281 3.02 -9.08 -23.03
CA HIS A 281 4.09 -9.22 -22.07
C HIS A 281 3.52 -9.38 -20.66
N TYR A 282 4.21 -10.13 -19.83
CA TYR A 282 3.90 -10.24 -18.40
C TYR A 282 5.07 -9.71 -17.59
N VAL A 283 4.77 -8.80 -16.69
CA VAL A 283 5.73 -8.24 -15.75
C VAL A 283 5.22 -8.46 -14.34
N GLU A 284 5.99 -9.16 -13.52
CA GLU A 284 5.69 -9.38 -12.12
C GLU A 284 6.70 -8.67 -11.24
N TYR A 285 6.18 -7.89 -10.28
CA TYR A 285 6.96 -7.25 -9.24
C TYR A 285 6.45 -7.70 -7.88
N LYS A 286 7.29 -8.36 -7.09
CA LYS A 286 6.91 -8.99 -5.81
C LYS A 286 7.26 -8.14 -4.60
N LYS A 287 8.13 -7.15 -4.74
CA LYS A 287 8.62 -6.37 -3.61
C LYS A 287 7.54 -5.40 -3.09
N ARG A 288 7.26 -5.48 -1.80
CA ARG A 288 6.39 -4.52 -1.10
C ARG A 288 7.24 -3.55 -0.30
N PHE A 289 6.95 -2.27 -0.42
CA PHE A 289 7.55 -1.22 0.40
C PHE A 289 6.88 -1.08 1.77
N ILE A 290 5.69 -1.63 1.93
CA ILE A 290 4.90 -1.52 3.15
C ILE A 290 4.92 -2.85 3.88
N ASN A 291 5.33 -2.78 5.15
CA ASN A 291 5.24 -3.87 6.10
C ASN A 291 3.85 -3.85 6.73
N GLN A 292 3.10 -4.94 6.64
CA GLN A 292 1.71 -5.03 7.14
C GLN A 292 1.65 -6.03 8.29
N GLN A 293 1.64 -5.51 9.52
CA GLN A 293 1.35 -6.33 10.70
C GLN A 293 -0.16 -6.61 10.78
N LYS A 294 -0.51 -7.87 10.93
CA LYS A 294 -1.89 -8.29 11.20
C LYS A 294 -2.13 -8.25 12.71
N MET A 295 -3.30 -7.75 13.10
CA MET A 295 -3.68 -7.65 14.50
C MET A 295 -5.15 -8.06 14.67
N VAL A 296 -5.50 -8.55 15.86
CA VAL A 296 -6.86 -8.88 16.28
C VAL A 296 -7.19 -8.07 17.53
N TYR A 297 -8.35 -7.42 17.50
CA TYR A 297 -8.90 -6.77 18.68
C TYR A 297 -9.90 -7.69 19.35
N GLU A 298 -9.61 -8.10 20.57
CA GLU A 298 -10.46 -9.02 21.34
C GLU A 298 -10.40 -8.68 22.83
N ASN A 299 -11.57 -8.69 23.50
CA ASN A 299 -11.71 -8.45 24.94
C ASN A 299 -11.05 -7.15 25.46
N GLY A 300 -11.01 -6.11 24.62
CA GLY A 300 -10.39 -4.83 24.97
C GLY A 300 -8.89 -4.73 24.68
N ASN A 301 -8.26 -5.78 24.18
CA ASN A 301 -6.84 -5.83 23.84
C ASN A 301 -6.64 -5.91 22.32
N LEU A 302 -5.54 -5.33 21.87
CA LEU A 302 -5.09 -5.39 20.49
C LEU A 302 -3.84 -6.28 20.44
N ASP A 303 -4.02 -7.51 19.96
CA ASP A 303 -2.97 -8.50 19.88
C ASP A 303 -2.48 -8.70 18.46
N THR A 304 -1.21 -9.02 18.28
CA THR A 304 -0.67 -9.41 16.97
C THR A 304 -1.22 -10.77 16.55
N LEU A 305 -1.61 -10.88 15.28
CA LEU A 305 -2.04 -12.14 14.67
C LEU A 305 -0.90 -12.66 13.79
N HIS A 306 -0.27 -13.74 14.23
CA HIS A 306 0.75 -14.38 13.42
C HIS A 306 0.13 -15.04 12.18
N PRO A 307 0.78 -14.94 11.00
CA PRO A 307 0.25 -15.56 9.77
C PRO A 307 0.06 -17.08 9.87
N LEU A 308 0.80 -17.76 10.73
CA LEU A 308 0.64 -19.21 10.98
C LEU A 308 -0.59 -19.57 11.83
N ALA A 309 -1.34 -18.60 12.36
CA ALA A 309 -2.47 -18.85 13.26
C ALA A 309 -3.57 -19.76 12.70
N CYS A 310 -3.69 -19.87 11.38
CA CYS A 310 -4.67 -20.70 10.68
C CYS A 310 -4.02 -21.86 9.89
N ILE A 311 -2.70 -22.04 9.99
CA ILE A 311 -1.97 -23.08 9.27
C ILE A 311 -1.96 -24.36 10.07
N GLN A 312 -2.17 -25.49 9.40
CA GLN A 312 -2.06 -26.83 9.96
C GLN A 312 -0.79 -27.53 9.44
N LEU A 313 -0.41 -28.63 10.09
CA LEU A 313 0.78 -29.37 9.70
C LEU A 313 0.75 -29.82 8.24
N GLU A 314 -0.41 -30.21 7.74
CA GLU A 314 -0.64 -30.68 6.38
C GLU A 314 -0.47 -29.56 5.34
N ASP A 315 -0.61 -28.31 5.75
CA ASP A 315 -0.45 -27.14 4.89
C ASP A 315 1.03 -26.79 4.65
N LEU A 316 1.95 -27.33 5.48
CA LEU A 316 3.38 -27.10 5.39
C LEU A 316 4.03 -28.00 4.33
N ASN A 317 3.86 -27.61 3.07
CA ASN A 317 4.40 -28.30 1.90
C ASN A 317 5.15 -27.31 0.99
N GLU A 318 5.61 -27.74 -0.19
CA GLU A 318 6.32 -26.87 -1.11
C GLU A 318 5.44 -25.70 -1.62
N ASP A 319 4.13 -25.90 -1.76
CA ASP A 319 3.21 -24.84 -2.15
C ASP A 319 3.11 -23.74 -1.09
N PHE A 320 3.32 -24.07 0.19
CA PHE A 320 3.36 -23.08 1.28
C PHE A 320 4.42 -22.00 1.04
N LEU A 321 5.58 -22.37 0.49
CA LEU A 321 6.67 -21.42 0.19
C LEU A 321 6.28 -20.44 -0.93
N HIS A 322 5.38 -20.85 -1.82
CA HIS A 322 4.92 -20.05 -2.95
C HIS A 322 3.63 -19.27 -2.67
N GLN A 323 2.99 -19.50 -1.52
CA GLN A 323 1.81 -18.76 -1.12
C GLN A 323 2.13 -17.30 -0.81
N ASN A 324 1.15 -16.40 -1.06
CA ASN A 324 1.26 -14.99 -0.73
C ASN A 324 1.12 -14.68 0.78
N LEU A 325 1.41 -15.64 1.64
CA LEU A 325 1.41 -15.48 3.10
C LEU A 325 2.71 -14.82 3.53
N GLN A 326 2.74 -13.49 3.51
CA GLN A 326 3.91 -12.72 3.88
C GLN A 326 3.98 -12.51 5.40
N PHE A 327 5.17 -12.72 5.95
CA PHE A 327 5.52 -12.39 7.33
C PHE A 327 6.08 -10.97 7.38
N THR A 328 5.84 -10.31 8.49
CA THR A 328 6.62 -9.13 8.85
C THR A 328 7.96 -9.57 9.45
N PRO A 329 8.95 -8.69 9.56
CA PRO A 329 10.15 -9.00 10.31
C PRO A 329 9.85 -9.45 11.76
N TYR A 330 8.82 -8.84 12.37
CA TYR A 330 8.33 -9.23 13.69
C TYR A 330 7.81 -10.68 13.71
N ASP A 331 6.98 -11.06 12.72
CA ASP A 331 6.44 -12.43 12.65
C ASP A 331 7.56 -13.45 12.48
N SER A 332 8.56 -13.17 11.64
CA SER A 332 9.71 -14.05 11.44
C SER A 332 10.57 -14.19 12.72
N ALA A 333 10.71 -13.10 13.47
CA ALA A 333 11.43 -13.12 14.73
C ALA A 333 10.70 -13.94 15.81
N VAL A 334 9.38 -13.75 15.91
CA VAL A 334 8.55 -14.52 16.86
C VAL A 334 8.51 -16.00 16.48
N LEU A 335 8.46 -16.32 15.18
CA LEU A 335 8.57 -17.72 14.73
C LEU A 335 9.90 -18.34 15.18
N TRP A 336 11.02 -17.64 15.00
CA TRP A 336 12.33 -18.12 15.46
C TRP A 336 12.33 -18.37 16.97
N GLU A 337 11.92 -17.40 17.78
CA GLU A 337 11.85 -17.55 19.24
C GLU A 337 10.97 -18.74 19.67
N THR A 338 9.89 -19.01 18.94
CA THR A 338 9.02 -20.17 19.22
C THR A 338 9.70 -21.48 18.82
N ILE A 339 10.43 -21.52 17.70
CA ILE A 339 11.22 -22.69 17.30
C ILE A 339 12.28 -22.97 18.37
N GLU A 340 13.06 -21.97 18.74
CA GLU A 340 14.09 -22.08 19.77
C GLU A 340 13.51 -22.61 21.09
N ALA A 341 12.40 -22.02 21.57
CA ALA A 341 11.76 -22.41 22.81
C ALA A 341 11.27 -23.89 22.82
N VAL A 342 10.73 -24.37 21.69
CA VAL A 342 10.23 -25.76 21.60
C VAL A 342 11.37 -26.75 21.53
N PHE A 343 12.42 -26.47 20.77
CA PHE A 343 13.57 -27.36 20.65
C PHE A 343 14.56 -27.24 21.82
N ASP A 344 14.56 -26.12 22.58
CA ASP A 344 15.40 -25.94 23.77
C ASP A 344 14.71 -26.39 25.08
N ASN A 345 13.45 -26.84 25.03
CA ASN A 345 12.70 -27.25 26.20
C ASN A 345 13.30 -28.51 26.84
N GLU A 346 13.60 -28.44 28.15
CA GLU A 346 14.25 -29.55 28.91
C GLU A 346 13.37 -30.81 29.01
N GLU A 347 12.05 -30.70 28.76
CA GLU A 347 11.10 -31.81 28.77
C GLU A 347 11.01 -32.55 27.42
N SER A 348 11.59 -31.97 26.32
CA SER A 348 11.74 -32.69 25.07
C SER A 348 12.80 -33.80 25.24
N ASP A 349 12.60 -34.97 24.58
CA ASP A 349 13.52 -36.12 24.63
C ASP A 349 14.89 -35.73 24.00
N LYS A 350 15.63 -34.82 24.67
CA LYS A 350 16.96 -34.31 24.24
C LYS A 350 18.01 -35.40 24.01
N GLU A 351 17.75 -36.62 24.47
CA GLU A 351 18.65 -37.75 24.21
C GLU A 351 18.71 -38.15 22.73
N ASP A 352 17.81 -37.59 21.87
CA ASP A 352 17.70 -37.95 20.45
C ASP A 352 18.27 -36.90 19.47
N TYR A 353 18.66 -35.69 19.95
CA TYR A 353 19.26 -34.68 19.07
C TYR A 353 20.77 -34.82 19.00
N ASP A 354 21.32 -34.94 17.78
CA ASP A 354 22.75 -34.91 17.59
C ASP A 354 23.29 -33.47 17.50
N GLU A 355 24.58 -33.30 17.69
CA GLU A 355 25.28 -32.02 17.67
C GLU A 355 25.04 -31.28 16.31
N GLU A 356 24.89 -32.02 15.22
CA GLU A 356 24.61 -31.45 13.88
C GLU A 356 23.21 -30.83 13.79
N PHE A 357 22.22 -31.41 14.46
CA PHE A 357 20.87 -30.87 14.54
C PHE A 357 20.80 -29.62 15.42
N GLU A 358 21.46 -29.63 16.58
CA GLU A 358 21.56 -28.47 17.48
C GLU A 358 22.22 -27.28 16.75
N ASP A 359 23.35 -27.52 16.07
CA ASP A 359 24.02 -26.51 15.23
C ASP A 359 23.10 -25.99 14.11
N MET A 360 22.30 -26.88 13.51
CA MET A 360 21.34 -26.46 12.45
C MET A 360 20.27 -25.52 13.02
N ILE A 361 19.72 -25.81 14.20
CA ILE A 361 18.72 -24.94 14.84
C ILE A 361 19.36 -23.61 15.22
N GLU A 362 20.53 -23.61 15.85
CA GLU A 362 21.25 -22.40 16.25
C GLU A 362 21.56 -21.50 15.03
N ASN A 363 21.93 -22.10 13.90
CA ASN A 363 22.16 -21.38 12.64
C ASN A 363 20.88 -20.75 12.03
N CYS A 364 19.70 -21.12 12.50
CA CYS A 364 18.45 -20.50 12.12
C CYS A 364 18.19 -19.16 12.85
N SER A 365 18.96 -18.86 13.91
CA SER A 365 18.81 -17.56 14.60
C SER A 365 19.07 -16.39 13.65
N PRO A 366 18.36 -15.27 13.77
CA PRO A 366 18.61 -14.10 12.94
C PRO A 366 20.06 -13.62 13.02
N ASP A 367 20.66 -13.66 14.21
CA ASP A 367 22.02 -13.19 14.41
C ASP A 367 23.06 -14.07 13.71
N ASN A 368 22.89 -15.40 13.73
CA ASN A 368 23.75 -16.33 13.00
C ASN A 368 23.50 -16.29 11.49
N TYR A 369 22.24 -16.23 11.05
CA TYR A 369 21.88 -16.15 9.64
C TYR A 369 22.48 -14.91 8.95
N PHE A 370 22.34 -13.73 9.56
CA PHE A 370 22.89 -12.51 9.00
C PHE A 370 24.38 -12.35 9.24
N GLY A 371 24.93 -12.96 10.31
CA GLY A 371 26.34 -12.86 10.67
C GLY A 371 26.84 -11.42 10.73
N ASP A 372 28.06 -11.18 10.33
CA ASP A 372 28.68 -9.84 10.31
C ASP A 372 28.32 -8.99 9.08
N LYS A 373 27.50 -9.53 8.17
CA LYS A 373 27.29 -8.94 6.85
C LYS A 373 26.60 -7.58 6.87
N HIS A 374 25.70 -7.33 7.83
CA HIS A 374 24.86 -6.13 7.84
C HIS A 374 24.72 -5.53 9.23
N VAL A 375 25.17 -4.29 9.40
CA VAL A 375 24.90 -3.53 10.64
C VAL A 375 23.44 -3.09 10.71
N ILE A 376 22.83 -2.81 9.55
CA ILE A 376 21.43 -2.40 9.44
C ILE A 376 20.74 -3.35 8.46
N LEU A 377 19.70 -4.03 8.94
CA LEU A 377 18.85 -4.85 8.10
C LEU A 377 17.90 -3.97 7.26
N THR A 378 17.66 -4.38 6.03
CA THR A 378 16.59 -3.84 5.20
C THR A 378 15.38 -4.76 5.20
N LEU A 379 14.24 -4.29 4.66
CA LEU A 379 13.08 -5.17 4.46
C LEU A 379 13.37 -6.29 3.45
N ASP A 380 14.25 -6.08 2.49
CA ASP A 380 14.66 -7.13 1.55
C ASP A 380 15.46 -8.23 2.28
N ASP A 381 16.42 -7.86 3.14
CA ASP A 381 17.17 -8.82 3.96
C ASP A 381 16.23 -9.67 4.83
N THR A 382 15.25 -9.02 5.47
CA THR A 382 14.29 -9.75 6.32
C THR A 382 13.33 -10.65 5.54
N ARG A 383 13.09 -10.38 4.26
CA ARG A 383 12.32 -11.29 3.38
C ARG A 383 13.13 -12.51 2.96
N ASP A 384 14.42 -12.32 2.72
CA ASP A 384 15.30 -13.45 2.45
C ASP A 384 15.34 -14.38 3.68
N TYR A 385 15.39 -13.79 4.87
CA TYR A 385 15.27 -14.55 6.12
C TYR A 385 13.88 -15.20 6.28
N GLU A 386 12.79 -14.49 5.98
CA GLU A 386 11.43 -15.06 5.98
C GLU A 386 11.37 -16.32 5.11
N HIS A 387 11.91 -16.24 3.90
CA HIS A 387 11.92 -17.38 2.98
C HIS A 387 12.75 -18.54 3.52
N PHE A 388 13.90 -18.25 4.10
CA PHE A 388 14.78 -19.23 4.73
C PHE A 388 14.08 -19.94 5.90
N ILE A 389 13.53 -19.20 6.87
CA ILE A 389 12.89 -19.79 8.06
C ILE A 389 11.61 -20.58 7.70
N LYS A 390 10.85 -20.14 6.71
CA LYS A 390 9.72 -20.91 6.17
C LYS A 390 10.18 -22.23 5.53
N GLY A 391 11.29 -22.19 4.79
CA GLY A 391 11.91 -23.39 4.23
C GLY A 391 12.29 -24.39 5.32
N LYS A 392 12.90 -23.91 6.39
CA LYS A 392 13.24 -24.73 7.55
C LYS A 392 12.01 -25.31 8.26
N LEU A 393 10.95 -24.52 8.40
CA LEU A 393 9.68 -24.99 8.96
C LEU A 393 9.09 -26.15 8.13
N VAL A 394 9.13 -26.07 6.80
CA VAL A 394 8.69 -27.15 5.90
C VAL A 394 9.62 -28.36 5.96
N GLU A 395 10.91 -28.18 6.11
CA GLU A 395 11.88 -29.27 6.30
C GLU A 395 11.62 -30.01 7.61
N LEU A 396 11.54 -29.29 8.71
CA LEU A 396 11.28 -29.80 10.04
C LEU A 396 9.90 -30.45 10.17
N SER A 397 8.90 -30.00 9.44
CA SER A 397 7.57 -30.64 9.45
C SER A 397 7.59 -32.11 8.98
N LYS A 398 8.59 -32.48 8.17
CA LYS A 398 8.75 -33.85 7.67
C LYS A 398 9.53 -34.74 8.65
N THR A 399 10.48 -34.17 9.39
CA THR A 399 11.37 -34.89 10.32
C THR A 399 10.89 -34.86 11.77
N HIS A 400 10.33 -33.71 12.19
CA HIS A 400 9.91 -33.46 13.59
C HIS A 400 8.45 -32.96 13.64
N PRO A 401 7.47 -33.76 13.16
CA PRO A 401 6.09 -33.31 13.03
C PRO A 401 5.40 -33.00 14.37
N LYS A 402 5.84 -33.59 15.47
CA LYS A 402 5.28 -33.33 16.81
C LYS A 402 5.64 -31.93 17.29
N GLU A 403 6.91 -31.60 17.23
CA GLU A 403 7.48 -30.30 17.62
C GLU A 403 6.92 -29.18 16.76
N ILE A 404 6.82 -29.41 15.46
CA ILE A 404 6.20 -28.42 14.54
C ILE A 404 4.71 -28.23 14.84
N ASN A 405 3.99 -29.27 15.22
CA ASN A 405 2.58 -29.11 15.63
C ASN A 405 2.47 -28.34 16.95
N GLU A 406 3.42 -28.48 17.86
CA GLU A 406 3.53 -27.66 19.07
C GLU A 406 3.77 -26.19 18.71
N ILE A 407 4.76 -25.90 17.88
CA ILE A 407 5.03 -24.54 17.35
C ILE A 407 3.78 -23.93 16.73
N LEU A 408 3.08 -24.66 15.87
CA LEU A 408 1.83 -24.17 15.26
C LEU A 408 0.74 -23.94 16.30
N SER A 409 0.71 -24.72 17.38
CA SER A 409 -0.30 -24.58 18.43
C SER A 409 -0.14 -23.28 19.22
N GLU A 410 1.09 -22.78 19.40
CA GLU A 410 1.36 -21.48 20.03
C GLU A 410 0.77 -20.30 19.26
N PHE A 411 0.71 -20.41 17.94
CA PHE A 411 0.13 -19.38 17.08
C PHE A 411 -1.38 -19.54 16.89
N ARG A 412 -1.93 -20.73 17.19
CA ARG A 412 -3.32 -21.08 16.87
C ARG A 412 -4.31 -20.22 17.64
N ARG A 413 -5.24 -19.60 16.90
CA ARG A 413 -6.37 -18.90 17.49
C ARG A 413 -7.66 -19.57 17.06
N VAL A 414 -8.56 -19.77 18.02
CA VAL A 414 -9.90 -20.29 17.75
C VAL A 414 -10.76 -19.15 17.22
N PRO A 415 -11.32 -19.28 16.01
CA PRO A 415 -12.23 -18.26 15.47
C PRO A 415 -13.43 -18.06 16.40
N ARG A 416 -13.70 -16.84 16.82
CA ARG A 416 -14.91 -16.50 17.56
C ARG A 416 -15.95 -15.90 16.64
N ILE A 417 -17.21 -16.26 16.84
CA ILE A 417 -18.34 -15.64 16.16
C ILE A 417 -18.48 -14.23 16.71
N LEU A 418 -18.26 -13.21 15.86
CA LEU A 418 -18.46 -11.82 16.24
C LEU A 418 -19.93 -11.55 16.50
N ASN A 419 -20.27 -11.12 17.71
CA ASN A 419 -21.61 -10.65 18.02
C ASN A 419 -21.77 -9.23 17.45
N GLN A 420 -22.62 -9.06 16.45
CA GLN A 420 -22.84 -7.80 15.74
C GLN A 420 -23.34 -6.65 16.65
N GLU A 421 -23.93 -6.97 17.80
CA GLU A 421 -24.50 -5.98 18.72
C GLU A 421 -23.44 -5.13 19.44
N ASN A 422 -22.21 -5.59 19.54
CA ASN A 422 -21.14 -4.89 20.30
C ASN A 422 -20.17 -4.10 19.42
N VAL A 423 -20.34 -4.09 18.09
CA VAL A 423 -19.37 -3.49 17.16
C VAL A 423 -19.05 -2.03 17.46
N THR A 424 -20.05 -1.23 17.92
CA THR A 424 -19.82 0.20 18.24
C THR A 424 -18.93 0.37 19.47
N LYS A 425 -19.15 -0.43 20.51
CA LYS A 425 -18.30 -0.42 21.71
C LYS A 425 -16.91 -0.90 21.40
N ASP A 426 -16.81 -1.93 20.58
CA ASP A 426 -15.54 -2.52 20.14
C ASP A 426 -14.71 -1.53 19.31
N ILE A 427 -15.34 -0.75 18.43
CA ILE A 427 -14.63 0.29 17.65
C ILE A 427 -14.02 1.37 18.54
N ILE A 428 -14.74 1.81 19.59
CA ILE A 428 -14.22 2.81 20.53
C ILE A 428 -13.05 2.22 21.32
N GLY A 429 -13.19 0.98 21.79
CA GLY A 429 -12.12 0.27 22.47
C GLY A 429 -10.88 0.10 21.57
N LEU A 430 -11.09 -0.34 20.34
CA LEU A 430 -10.05 -0.46 19.31
C LEU A 430 -9.35 0.88 19.05
N PHE A 431 -10.11 1.98 18.92
CA PHE A 431 -9.52 3.31 18.74
C PHE A 431 -8.62 3.72 19.93
N LYS A 432 -9.06 3.44 21.16
CA LYS A 432 -8.26 3.70 22.37
C LYS A 432 -6.97 2.88 22.37
N GLN A 433 -7.04 1.59 22.01
CA GLN A 433 -5.88 0.73 21.89
C GLN A 433 -4.94 1.19 20.77
N CYS A 434 -5.46 1.51 19.58
CA CYS A 434 -4.66 2.07 18.49
C CYS A 434 -3.95 3.38 18.90
N LYS A 435 -4.59 4.21 19.70
CA LYS A 435 -3.97 5.43 20.24
C LYS A 435 -2.84 5.11 21.23
N GLN A 436 -3.04 4.13 22.12
CA GLN A 436 -2.03 3.70 23.10
C GLN A 436 -0.80 3.07 22.41
N HIS A 437 -1.02 2.32 21.33
CA HIS A 437 0.03 1.66 20.55
C HIS A 437 0.60 2.52 19.41
N GLU A 438 0.24 3.83 19.36
CA GLU A 438 0.69 4.77 18.33
C GLU A 438 0.34 4.34 16.89
N CYS A 439 -0.73 3.57 16.70
CA CYS A 439 -1.22 3.06 15.42
C CYS A 439 -2.25 3.97 14.73
N LEU A 440 -2.33 5.24 15.09
CA LEU A 440 -3.20 6.20 14.40
C LEU A 440 -2.45 6.90 13.25
N PRO A 441 -3.17 7.33 12.19
CA PRO A 441 -4.63 7.32 11.98
C PRO A 441 -5.20 5.94 11.64
N MET A 442 -6.47 5.69 11.98
CA MET A 442 -7.21 4.47 11.72
C MET A 442 -8.24 4.66 10.60
N LEU A 443 -8.36 3.68 9.70
CA LEU A 443 -9.43 3.59 8.70
C LEU A 443 -10.24 2.33 8.95
N ALA A 444 -11.56 2.49 9.11
CA ALA A 444 -12.47 1.37 9.27
C ALA A 444 -13.26 1.15 7.95
N PHE A 445 -13.22 -0.07 7.42
CA PHE A 445 -13.89 -0.45 6.19
C PHE A 445 -15.04 -1.42 6.46
N ASN A 446 -16.16 -1.22 5.80
CA ASN A 446 -17.27 -2.16 5.76
C ASN A 446 -17.87 -2.18 4.35
N THR A 447 -18.26 -3.35 3.88
CA THR A 447 -18.90 -3.53 2.55
C THR A 447 -20.32 -2.97 2.49
N ASN A 448 -20.99 -2.86 3.65
CA ASN A 448 -22.35 -2.31 3.75
C ASN A 448 -22.32 -0.81 4.06
N THR A 449 -22.64 0.01 3.05
CA THR A 449 -22.66 1.47 3.16
C THR A 449 -23.62 2.01 4.23
N GLN A 450 -24.78 1.36 4.41
CA GLN A 450 -25.75 1.77 5.43
C GLN A 450 -25.19 1.50 6.84
N ARG A 451 -24.50 0.36 7.02
CA ARG A 451 -23.85 0.02 8.27
C ARG A 451 -22.72 1.02 8.60
N CYS A 452 -21.94 1.44 7.60
CA CYS A 452 -20.96 2.51 7.80
C CYS A 452 -21.59 3.80 8.32
N LYS A 453 -22.73 4.22 7.75
CA LYS A 453 -23.44 5.42 8.19
C LYS A 453 -24.00 5.28 9.61
N GLN A 454 -24.57 4.13 9.93
CA GLN A 454 -25.08 3.83 11.28
C GLN A 454 -23.97 3.89 12.32
N LEU A 455 -22.87 3.16 12.07
CA LEU A 455 -21.70 3.14 12.95
C LEU A 455 -21.11 4.53 13.16
N PHE A 456 -21.02 5.34 12.08
CA PHE A 456 -20.57 6.72 12.19
C PHE A 456 -21.48 7.55 13.13
N THR A 457 -22.81 7.44 12.97
CA THR A 457 -23.76 8.19 13.79
C THR A 457 -23.72 7.74 15.25
N GLU A 458 -23.64 6.44 15.51
CA GLU A 458 -23.55 5.87 16.85
C GLU A 458 -22.24 6.26 17.53
N LEU A 459 -21.11 6.18 16.80
CA LEU A 459 -19.80 6.56 17.30
C LEU A 459 -19.76 8.07 17.65
N PHE A 460 -20.27 8.90 16.75
CA PHE A 460 -20.33 10.35 16.96
C PHE A 460 -21.13 10.68 18.22
N LYS A 461 -22.33 10.07 18.37
CA LYS A 461 -23.16 10.27 19.55
C LYS A 461 -22.47 9.82 20.83
N THR A 462 -21.81 8.65 20.82
CA THR A 462 -21.11 8.13 22.00
C THR A 462 -19.93 9.02 22.42
N ILE A 463 -19.20 9.60 21.45
CA ILE A 463 -18.13 10.54 21.73
C ILE A 463 -18.70 11.84 22.30
N GLU A 464 -19.79 12.36 21.71
CA GLU A 464 -20.46 13.58 22.15
C GLU A 464 -21.01 13.41 23.57
N ASP A 465 -21.69 12.31 23.88
CA ASP A 465 -22.19 11.97 25.22
C ASP A 465 -21.02 11.90 26.23
N SER A 466 -19.89 11.30 25.87
CA SER A 466 -18.70 11.23 26.72
C SER A 466 -18.04 12.59 26.92
N GLU A 467 -18.03 13.46 25.90
CA GLU A 467 -17.54 14.84 26.05
C GLU A 467 -18.44 15.64 26.99
N LEU A 468 -19.76 15.49 26.90
CA LEU A 468 -20.72 16.13 27.77
C LEU A 468 -20.53 15.73 29.24
N GLU A 469 -20.24 14.46 29.52
CA GLU A 469 -19.95 13.99 30.87
C GLU A 469 -18.66 14.60 31.46
N HIS A 470 -17.62 14.73 30.63
CA HIS A 470 -16.30 15.19 31.07
C HIS A 470 -16.16 16.74 31.08
N TYR A 471 -16.96 17.43 30.27
CA TYR A 471 -16.91 18.88 30.07
C TYR A 471 -18.30 19.51 30.26
N PRO A 472 -18.71 19.81 31.48
CA PRO A 472 -20.05 20.34 31.78
C PRO A 472 -20.35 21.70 31.11
N TYR A 473 -19.34 22.43 30.67
CA TYR A 473 -19.47 23.68 29.91
C TYR A 473 -19.59 23.48 28.38
N HIS A 474 -19.75 22.28 27.94
CA HIS A 474 -19.80 21.96 26.50
C HIS A 474 -20.96 22.68 25.80
N TYR A 475 -22.11 22.73 26.42
CA TYR A 475 -23.29 23.42 25.86
C TYR A 475 -23.06 24.94 25.71
N ASP A 476 -22.42 25.58 26.67
CA ASP A 476 -22.09 27.02 26.59
C ASP A 476 -21.14 27.30 25.42
N ILE A 477 -20.18 26.38 25.18
CA ILE A 477 -19.24 26.46 24.05
C ILE A 477 -19.95 26.22 22.72
N LEU A 478 -20.88 25.28 22.65
CA LEU A 478 -21.67 25.01 21.43
C LEU A 478 -22.59 26.21 21.11
N GLU A 479 -23.29 26.78 22.11
CA GLU A 479 -24.13 27.94 21.92
C GLU A 479 -23.31 29.13 21.42
N TYR A 480 -22.17 29.41 22.03
CA TYR A 480 -21.24 30.45 21.58
C TYR A 480 -20.71 30.20 20.14
N LYS A 481 -20.42 28.95 19.78
CA LYS A 481 -20.00 28.56 18.44
C LYS A 481 -21.12 28.80 17.43
N ASP A 482 -22.36 28.45 17.75
CA ASP A 482 -23.53 28.65 16.90
C ASP A 482 -23.84 30.15 16.71
N GLU A 483 -23.69 30.96 17.76
CA GLU A 483 -23.76 32.41 17.64
C GLU A 483 -22.68 32.96 16.68
N LEU A 484 -21.43 32.51 16.84
CA LEU A 484 -20.34 32.92 15.95
C LEU A 484 -20.59 32.52 14.51
N TYR A 485 -21.10 31.29 14.30
CA TYR A 485 -21.42 30.78 12.97
C TYR A 485 -22.57 31.55 12.32
N THR A 486 -23.58 31.93 13.09
CA THR A 486 -24.70 32.78 12.62
C THR A 486 -24.21 34.18 12.25
N LYS A 487 -23.40 34.82 13.10
CA LYS A 487 -22.75 36.10 12.81
C LYS A 487 -21.85 36.03 11.54
N TYR A 488 -21.15 34.92 11.37
CA TYR A 488 -20.34 34.68 10.16
C TYR A 488 -21.22 34.57 8.90
N LYS A 489 -22.33 33.82 8.95
CA LYS A 489 -23.28 33.70 7.84
C LYS A 489 -23.88 35.05 7.45
N GLU A 490 -24.30 35.83 8.42
CA GLU A 490 -24.84 37.18 8.21
C GLU A 490 -23.81 38.11 7.54
N LYS A 491 -22.57 38.15 8.05
CA LYS A 491 -21.49 38.94 7.44
C LYS A 491 -21.16 38.48 6.04
N ARG A 492 -21.12 37.17 5.81
CA ARG A 492 -20.90 36.59 4.49
C ARG A 492 -22.01 36.96 3.50
N GLN A 493 -23.26 36.94 3.97
CA GLN A 493 -24.41 37.33 3.16
C GLN A 493 -24.34 38.83 2.79
N GLN A 494 -24.07 39.69 3.75
CA GLN A 494 -23.87 41.13 3.53
C GLN A 494 -22.72 41.40 2.55
N TYR A 495 -21.62 40.67 2.67
CA TYR A 495 -20.51 40.77 1.72
C TYR A 495 -20.92 40.37 0.31
N ILE A 496 -21.64 39.25 0.12
CA ILE A 496 -22.15 38.81 -1.16
C ILE A 496 -23.12 39.84 -1.77
N GLU A 497 -23.97 40.42 -0.97
CA GLU A 497 -24.90 41.47 -1.40
C GLU A 497 -24.18 42.76 -1.80
N SER A 498 -23.15 43.17 -1.05
CA SER A 498 -22.32 44.33 -1.39
C SER A 498 -21.61 44.15 -2.76
N ILE A 499 -21.12 42.93 -3.06
CA ILE A 499 -20.51 42.61 -4.36
C ILE A 499 -21.56 42.66 -5.48
N LYS A 500 -22.79 42.21 -5.24
CA LYS A 500 -23.88 42.29 -6.21
C LYS A 500 -24.28 43.73 -6.51
N VAL A 501 -24.37 44.57 -5.45
CA VAL A 501 -24.67 45.99 -5.61
C VAL A 501 -23.54 46.75 -6.29
N GLY A 502 -22.27 46.42 -6.02
CA GLY A 502 -21.11 46.99 -6.70
C GLY A 502 -21.11 46.67 -8.20
N LYS A 503 -21.47 45.44 -8.58
CA LYS A 503 -21.58 45.06 -10.02
C LYS A 503 -22.74 45.69 -10.75
N THR A 504 -23.79 46.11 -10.06
CA THR A 504 -24.92 46.84 -10.69
C THR A 504 -24.61 48.32 -10.88
N ASN A 505 -23.72 48.93 -10.10
CA ASN A 505 -23.32 50.33 -10.25
C ASN A 505 -22.22 50.52 -11.33
N ASP A 506 -21.39 49.53 -11.60
CA ASP A 506 -20.39 49.58 -12.67
C ASP A 506 -20.97 49.29 -14.07
N GLY A 507 -22.26 48.95 -14.14
CA GLY A 507 -22.98 48.66 -15.40
C GLY A 507 -23.65 49.86 -16.10
N ILE A 508 -23.58 51.08 -15.55
CA ILE A 508 -24.14 52.30 -16.17
C ILE A 508 -23.03 53.35 -16.32
N GLY A 509 -22.11 53.07 -17.18
CA GLY A 509 -21.13 54.00 -17.68
C GLY A 509 -21.06 53.85 -19.22
N ASN A 510 -22.07 54.36 -19.92
CA ASN A 510 -22.01 54.59 -21.37
C ASN A 510 -20.87 55.57 -21.65
N ALA A 511 -19.77 55.10 -22.18
CA ALA A 511 -18.85 55.95 -22.91
C ALA A 511 -18.99 55.59 -24.40
N SER A 512 -19.65 56.45 -25.12
CA SER A 512 -19.65 56.49 -26.58
C SER A 512 -18.23 56.67 -27.10
N PRO A 513 -17.83 56.04 -28.19
CA PRO A 513 -16.61 56.40 -28.88
C PRO A 513 -16.86 57.62 -29.78
N ALA A 514 -16.16 58.68 -29.54
CA ALA A 514 -16.02 59.77 -30.51
C ALA A 514 -14.54 60.01 -30.78
N ALA A 515 -14.24 59.95 -32.11
CA ALA A 515 -13.06 60.37 -32.85
C ALA A 515 -11.74 59.62 -32.59
#